data_c3183462b27929b9f3a886e3aa5f4b00
#
_entry.id   c3183462b27929b9f3a886e3aa5f4b00
#
_cell.length_a   1.000
_cell.length_b   1.000
_cell.length_c   1.000
_cell.angle_alpha   90.00
_cell.angle_beta   90.00
_cell.angle_gamma   90.00
#
_symmetry.space_group_name_H-M   'P 1'
#
loop_
_entity.id
_entity.type
_entity.pdbx_description
1 polymer ?
#
loop_
_entity_poly.entity_id
_entity_poly.type
_entity_poly.pdbx_seq_one_letter_code
_entity_poly.pdbx_strand_id
1 'polypeptide(L)'
;MLNLKTIDFIIEHEKDDTVKLLLAADRYPEVNITYAVKVIEARKKIKNKIPLWWNNYAIEYPSALALEQCSSQATAEYKKKFIKRDSTVIDITGGMGVDTFFMSQSAKTIYYFEKNSELCEATKNNFITLNCNNVNIFNTEITGVKEILENIPIDLQSADLIYADPARRGKASQRIYIISECEPNIVSIRKDLFSISDNILVKVSPMADLSKCISILPETKEIHILSVNNECKEVLLLLEKKFEGTPKIFAINITNGKTEELVFTQEEEEMAVAIFSEGEKKYLLLPNKSILKSGAFKIVSERYNITKIAASTHLYTSNNLVSNFPGKMFLIEDILHFNKESIHYINKKYPIANISAMNFPLDTNSLRKRLKIKEGGEKFLFACKMSDEEKVIIVCEQIRDPSNQNQSI
;
A
#
# COMPACT_ATOMS: atom_id res chain seq x y z
N MET A 1 -5.62 -29.44 -5.07
CA MET A 1 -6.91 -28.78 -5.42
C MET A 1 -7.99 -29.15 -4.41
N LEU A 2 -8.82 -28.19 -4.02
CA LEU A 2 -10.02 -28.44 -3.20
C LEU A 2 -10.99 -29.37 -3.93
N ASN A 3 -11.50 -30.40 -3.22
CA ASN A 3 -12.53 -31.26 -3.78
C ASN A 3 -13.91 -30.59 -3.71
N LEU A 4 -14.84 -31.02 -4.56
CA LEU A 4 -16.18 -30.40 -4.68
C LEU A 4 -16.95 -30.40 -3.34
N LYS A 5 -16.90 -31.49 -2.57
CA LYS A 5 -17.58 -31.56 -1.24
C LYS A 5 -17.07 -30.50 -0.26
N THR A 6 -15.76 -30.22 -0.26
CA THR A 6 -15.18 -29.16 0.57
C THR A 6 -15.60 -27.78 0.08
N ILE A 7 -15.67 -27.58 -1.23
CA ILE A 7 -16.14 -26.30 -1.82
C ILE A 7 -17.60 -26.05 -1.46
N ASP A 8 -18.48 -27.06 -1.64
CA ASP A 8 -19.90 -26.97 -1.28
C ASP A 8 -20.09 -26.65 0.21
N PHE A 9 -19.32 -27.34 1.06
CA PHE A 9 -19.32 -27.05 2.51
C PHE A 9 -18.92 -25.61 2.82
N ILE A 10 -17.86 -25.08 2.16
CA ILE A 10 -17.40 -23.69 2.35
C ILE A 10 -18.50 -22.71 1.93
N ILE A 11 -19.17 -22.96 0.79
CA ILE A 11 -20.26 -22.10 0.31
C ILE A 11 -21.41 -22.05 1.30
N GLU A 12 -21.85 -23.23 1.78
CA GLU A 12 -22.98 -23.35 2.71
C GLU A 12 -22.71 -22.70 4.06
N HIS A 13 -21.46 -22.83 4.57
CA HIS A 13 -21.08 -22.42 5.93
C HIS A 13 -20.23 -21.14 5.99
N GLU A 14 -20.10 -20.36 4.91
CA GLU A 14 -19.21 -19.16 4.85
C GLU A 14 -19.53 -18.12 5.94
N LYS A 15 -20.78 -18.04 6.38
CA LYS A 15 -21.24 -17.08 7.40
C LYS A 15 -21.29 -17.64 8.82
N ASP A 16 -21.09 -18.93 8.98
CA ASP A 16 -21.23 -19.61 10.26
C ASP A 16 -20.07 -19.31 11.22
N ASP A 17 -20.29 -19.65 12.48
CA ASP A 17 -19.27 -19.58 13.52
C ASP A 17 -18.27 -20.72 13.33
N THR A 18 -17.05 -20.38 13.00
CA THR A 18 -15.96 -21.33 12.69
C THR A 18 -15.59 -22.22 13.88
N VAL A 19 -15.76 -21.76 15.13
CA VAL A 19 -15.53 -22.57 16.33
C VAL A 19 -16.59 -23.67 16.44
N LYS A 20 -17.87 -23.34 16.17
CA LYS A 20 -18.96 -24.33 16.17
C LYS A 20 -18.79 -25.38 15.07
N LEU A 21 -18.28 -24.98 13.89
CA LEU A 21 -18.00 -25.91 12.80
C LEU A 21 -16.90 -26.90 13.18
N LEU A 22 -15.82 -26.44 13.83
CA LEU A 22 -14.74 -27.32 14.33
C LEU A 22 -15.26 -28.31 15.38
N LEU A 23 -16.12 -27.88 16.31
CA LEU A 23 -16.71 -28.76 17.32
C LEU A 23 -17.70 -29.77 16.74
N ALA A 24 -18.27 -29.50 15.57
CA ALA A 24 -19.21 -30.38 14.87
C ALA A 24 -18.54 -31.23 13.77
N ALA A 25 -17.20 -31.32 13.75
CA ALA A 25 -16.45 -31.98 12.66
C ALA A 25 -16.90 -33.42 12.38
N ASP A 26 -17.26 -34.19 13.42
CA ASP A 26 -17.73 -35.58 13.29
C ASP A 26 -19.02 -35.72 12.46
N ARG A 27 -19.77 -34.64 12.27
CA ARG A 27 -20.98 -34.64 11.42
C ARG A 27 -20.69 -34.62 9.92
N TYR A 28 -19.44 -34.33 9.55
CA TYR A 28 -19.00 -34.13 8.16
C TYR A 28 -17.79 -35.02 7.84
N PRO A 29 -17.88 -36.34 7.92
CA PRO A 29 -16.72 -37.24 7.80
C PRO A 29 -16.02 -37.21 6.42
N GLU A 30 -16.70 -36.69 5.40
CA GLU A 30 -16.15 -36.57 4.03
C GLU A 30 -15.45 -35.24 3.74
N VAL A 31 -15.46 -34.30 4.69
CA VAL A 31 -14.87 -32.96 4.56
C VAL A 31 -13.76 -32.79 5.57
N ASN A 32 -12.59 -32.32 5.14
CA ASN A 32 -11.57 -31.87 6.06
C ASN A 32 -12.01 -30.53 6.69
N ILE A 33 -12.77 -30.61 7.80
CA ILE A 33 -13.34 -29.43 8.47
C ILE A 33 -12.28 -28.44 8.93
N THR A 34 -11.14 -28.91 9.44
CA THR A 34 -10.05 -28.04 9.86
C THR A 34 -9.54 -27.19 8.69
N TYR A 35 -9.40 -27.78 7.50
CA TYR A 35 -8.99 -27.07 6.31
C TYR A 35 -10.09 -26.14 5.77
N ALA A 36 -11.34 -26.63 5.70
CA ALA A 36 -12.49 -25.82 5.27
C ALA A 36 -12.67 -24.56 6.13
N VAL A 37 -12.54 -24.69 7.46
CA VAL A 37 -12.60 -23.56 8.38
C VAL A 37 -11.47 -22.57 8.14
N LYS A 38 -10.23 -23.02 7.91
CA LYS A 38 -9.12 -22.12 7.53
C LYS A 38 -9.44 -21.32 6.26
N VAL A 39 -10.05 -21.97 5.25
CA VAL A 39 -10.45 -21.29 4.00
C VAL A 39 -11.56 -20.27 4.29
N ILE A 40 -12.58 -20.62 5.07
CA ILE A 40 -13.67 -19.69 5.47
C ILE A 40 -13.08 -18.44 6.16
N GLU A 41 -12.17 -18.61 7.11
CA GLU A 41 -11.52 -17.49 7.80
C GLU A 41 -10.65 -16.64 6.85
N ALA A 42 -9.92 -17.30 5.96
CA ALA A 42 -9.14 -16.62 4.92
C ALA A 42 -10.05 -15.78 4.00
N ARG A 43 -11.18 -16.33 3.56
CA ARG A 43 -12.15 -15.64 2.69
C ARG A 43 -12.74 -14.41 3.36
N LYS A 44 -13.02 -14.43 4.67
CA LYS A 44 -13.46 -13.24 5.43
C LYS A 44 -12.45 -12.11 5.35
N LYS A 45 -11.14 -12.41 5.40
CA LYS A 45 -10.05 -11.42 5.32
C LYS A 45 -9.79 -10.91 3.91
N ILE A 46 -9.93 -11.77 2.89
CA ILE A 46 -9.52 -11.45 1.52
C ILE A 46 -10.60 -10.71 0.72
N LYS A 47 -11.84 -10.71 1.16
CA LYS A 47 -12.99 -10.13 0.45
C LYS A 47 -12.72 -8.75 -0.16
N ASN A 48 -12.15 -7.85 0.61
CA ASN A 48 -11.82 -6.49 0.18
C ASN A 48 -10.37 -6.34 -0.28
N LYS A 49 -9.52 -7.32 0.01
CA LYS A 49 -8.09 -7.29 -0.32
C LYS A 49 -7.83 -7.77 -1.74
N ILE A 50 -8.45 -8.91 -2.14
CA ILE A 50 -8.33 -9.50 -3.48
C ILE A 50 -9.71 -10.00 -3.94
N PRO A 51 -10.63 -9.11 -4.31
CA PRO A 51 -12.00 -9.46 -4.70
C PRO A 51 -12.07 -10.51 -5.81
N LEU A 52 -11.16 -10.48 -6.78
CA LEU A 52 -11.13 -11.44 -7.88
C LEU A 52 -10.92 -12.88 -7.36
N TRP A 53 -10.01 -13.08 -6.40
CA TRP A 53 -9.80 -14.41 -5.80
C TRP A 53 -10.95 -14.78 -4.85
N TRP A 54 -11.49 -13.82 -4.12
CA TRP A 54 -12.65 -14.07 -3.24
C TRP A 54 -13.87 -14.57 -4.00
N ASN A 55 -14.09 -14.13 -5.23
CA ASN A 55 -15.20 -14.58 -6.09
C ASN A 55 -15.07 -16.04 -6.54
N ASN A 56 -13.92 -16.69 -6.30
CA ASN A 56 -13.67 -18.09 -6.67
C ASN A 56 -13.45 -18.95 -5.42
N TYR A 57 -14.39 -19.86 -5.16
CA TYR A 57 -14.35 -20.74 -4.00
C TYR A 57 -13.31 -21.86 -4.07
N ALA A 58 -12.75 -22.13 -5.25
CA ALA A 58 -11.71 -23.14 -5.46
C ALA A 58 -10.28 -22.64 -5.17
N ILE A 59 -10.11 -21.37 -4.76
CA ILE A 59 -8.81 -20.81 -4.38
C ILE A 59 -8.36 -21.35 -3.03
N GLU A 60 -7.12 -21.77 -2.96
CA GLU A 60 -6.46 -22.30 -1.76
C GLU A 60 -5.69 -21.20 -1.01
N TYR A 61 -5.79 -21.23 0.32
CA TYR A 61 -5.13 -20.28 1.22
C TYR A 61 -4.33 -21.06 2.28
N PRO A 62 -3.10 -21.48 1.97
CA PRO A 62 -2.34 -22.40 2.83
C PRO A 62 -1.90 -21.77 4.14
N SER A 63 -1.66 -20.47 4.18
CA SER A 63 -1.09 -19.76 5.31
C SER A 63 -1.83 -18.46 5.60
N ALA A 64 -2.30 -18.30 6.85
CA ALA A 64 -2.88 -17.04 7.33
C ALA A 64 -1.86 -15.88 7.31
N LEU A 65 -0.60 -16.17 7.62
CA LEU A 65 0.48 -15.18 7.60
C LEU A 65 0.77 -14.71 6.16
N ALA A 66 0.90 -15.65 5.22
CA ALA A 66 1.11 -15.31 3.82
C ALA A 66 -0.05 -14.49 3.24
N LEU A 67 -1.29 -14.80 3.66
CA LEU A 67 -2.48 -14.03 3.30
C LEU A 67 -2.45 -12.59 3.84
N GLU A 68 -1.98 -12.40 5.06
CA GLU A 68 -1.84 -11.06 5.66
C GLU A 68 -0.76 -10.23 4.96
N GLN A 69 0.34 -10.86 4.56
CA GLN A 69 1.51 -10.22 3.95
C GLN A 69 1.38 -10.00 2.45
N CYS A 70 0.57 -10.79 1.72
CA CYS A 70 0.43 -10.63 0.27
C CYS A 70 -0.10 -9.26 -0.13
N SER A 71 0.16 -8.86 -1.35
CA SER A 71 -0.34 -7.61 -1.94
C SER A 71 -1.87 -7.59 -2.01
N SER A 72 -2.45 -6.39 -2.00
CA SER A 72 -3.85 -6.21 -2.38
C SER A 72 -4.00 -6.29 -3.90
N GLN A 73 -5.20 -6.58 -4.39
CA GLN A 73 -5.49 -6.57 -5.82
C GLN A 73 -5.07 -5.23 -6.46
N ALA A 74 -5.42 -4.11 -5.86
CA ALA A 74 -5.09 -2.78 -6.40
C ALA A 74 -3.58 -2.55 -6.54
N THR A 75 -2.78 -2.97 -5.56
CA THR A 75 -1.32 -2.81 -5.63
C THR A 75 -0.68 -3.83 -6.58
N ALA A 76 -1.21 -5.03 -6.69
CA ALA A 76 -0.75 -6.04 -7.64
C ALA A 76 -1.09 -5.64 -9.09
N GLU A 77 -2.30 -5.13 -9.34
CA GLU A 77 -2.69 -4.57 -10.64
C GLU A 77 -1.79 -3.39 -11.06
N TYR A 78 -1.41 -2.54 -10.10
CA TYR A 78 -0.50 -1.43 -10.39
C TYR A 78 0.86 -1.92 -10.91
N LYS A 79 1.38 -3.05 -10.42
CA LYS A 79 2.66 -3.62 -10.86
C LYS A 79 2.68 -4.03 -12.33
N LYS A 80 1.52 -4.24 -12.94
CA LYS A 80 1.41 -4.52 -14.40
C LYS A 80 2.03 -3.43 -15.26
N LYS A 81 2.08 -2.18 -14.79
CA LYS A 81 2.68 -1.07 -15.55
C LYS A 81 4.18 -1.26 -15.83
N PHE A 82 4.87 -2.07 -15.02
CA PHE A 82 6.30 -2.37 -15.22
C PHE A 82 6.51 -3.52 -16.21
N ILE A 83 5.44 -4.22 -16.59
CA ILE A 83 5.50 -5.39 -17.46
C ILE A 83 5.21 -4.96 -18.89
N LYS A 84 6.22 -5.01 -19.74
CA LYS A 84 6.01 -4.83 -21.17
C LYS A 84 5.28 -6.05 -21.73
N ARG A 85 4.47 -5.83 -22.75
CA ARG A 85 3.83 -6.93 -23.46
C ARG A 85 4.88 -7.90 -24.01
N ASP A 86 4.57 -9.19 -23.91
CA ASP A 86 5.44 -10.28 -24.40
C ASP A 86 6.81 -10.39 -23.67
N SER A 87 6.95 -9.76 -22.51
CA SER A 87 8.18 -9.80 -21.72
C SER A 87 8.33 -11.10 -20.91
N THR A 88 9.59 -11.40 -20.57
CA THR A 88 9.95 -12.45 -19.61
C THR A 88 10.23 -11.83 -18.27
N VAL A 89 9.56 -12.34 -17.23
CA VAL A 89 9.69 -11.87 -15.85
C VAL A 89 10.21 -12.99 -14.95
N ILE A 90 11.04 -12.64 -13.98
CA ILE A 90 11.49 -13.57 -12.94
C ILE A 90 11.02 -13.02 -11.59
N ASP A 91 10.14 -13.75 -10.90
CA ASP A 91 9.73 -13.44 -9.53
C ASP A 91 10.52 -14.34 -8.58
N ILE A 92 11.46 -13.73 -7.83
CA ILE A 92 12.36 -14.46 -6.92
C ILE A 92 11.80 -14.63 -5.50
N THR A 93 10.56 -14.18 -5.25
CA THR A 93 9.92 -14.16 -3.92
C THR A 93 8.42 -14.44 -4.01
N GLY A 94 8.05 -15.44 -4.74
CA GLY A 94 6.68 -15.72 -5.21
C GLY A 94 5.54 -15.64 -4.18
N GLY A 95 5.75 -16.16 -2.96
CA GLY A 95 4.76 -16.12 -1.89
C GLY A 95 3.44 -16.80 -2.25
N MET A 96 2.32 -16.11 -2.09
CA MET A 96 1.00 -16.59 -2.51
C MET A 96 0.73 -16.42 -4.01
N GLY A 97 1.66 -15.87 -4.78
CA GLY A 97 1.52 -15.67 -6.22
C GLY A 97 0.57 -14.53 -6.65
N VAL A 98 0.14 -13.66 -5.73
CA VAL A 98 -0.80 -12.58 -6.07
C VAL A 98 -0.18 -11.60 -7.06
N ASP A 99 1.01 -11.09 -6.78
CA ASP A 99 1.72 -10.17 -7.68
C ASP A 99 2.04 -10.85 -9.01
N THR A 100 2.55 -12.09 -8.96
CA THR A 100 2.82 -12.91 -10.16
C THR A 100 1.59 -13.10 -11.02
N PHE A 101 0.42 -13.41 -10.43
CA PHE A 101 -0.82 -13.58 -11.16
C PHE A 101 -1.22 -12.33 -11.94
N PHE A 102 -1.15 -11.14 -11.32
CA PHE A 102 -1.48 -9.92 -12.03
C PHE A 102 -0.42 -9.54 -13.08
N MET A 103 0.86 -9.73 -12.79
CA MET A 103 1.94 -9.52 -13.77
C MET A 103 1.80 -10.47 -14.98
N SER A 104 1.37 -11.71 -14.77
CA SER A 104 1.21 -12.70 -15.84
C SER A 104 0.21 -12.31 -16.93
N GLN A 105 -0.74 -11.42 -16.62
CA GLN A 105 -1.71 -10.91 -17.57
C GLN A 105 -1.10 -10.06 -18.69
N SER A 106 0.13 -9.56 -18.49
CA SER A 106 0.88 -8.77 -19.48
C SER A 106 2.14 -9.47 -19.99
N ALA A 107 2.76 -10.30 -19.16
CA ALA A 107 3.98 -11.02 -19.49
C ALA A 107 3.72 -12.17 -20.48
N LYS A 108 4.73 -12.50 -21.30
CA LYS A 108 4.74 -13.74 -22.11
C LYS A 108 4.99 -14.96 -21.22
N THR A 109 5.97 -14.87 -20.33
CA THR A 109 6.36 -15.95 -19.44
C THR A 109 6.85 -15.38 -18.12
N ILE A 110 6.49 -16.04 -17.01
CA ILE A 110 7.02 -15.75 -15.70
C ILE A 110 7.68 -17.01 -15.12
N TYR A 111 8.87 -16.84 -14.57
CA TYR A 111 9.57 -17.82 -13.74
C TYR A 111 9.40 -17.41 -12.29
N TYR A 112 8.64 -18.20 -11.53
CA TYR A 112 8.26 -17.95 -10.15
C TYR A 112 9.05 -18.87 -9.22
N PHE A 113 9.70 -18.27 -8.22
CA PHE A 113 10.50 -18.97 -7.23
C PHE A 113 9.95 -18.74 -5.83
N GLU A 114 9.76 -19.82 -5.06
CA GLU A 114 9.30 -19.76 -3.69
C GLU A 114 9.94 -20.92 -2.89
N LYS A 115 10.48 -20.62 -1.70
CA LYS A 115 11.13 -21.62 -0.84
C LYS A 115 10.15 -22.54 -0.11
N ASN A 116 8.95 -22.06 0.17
CA ASN A 116 7.94 -22.82 0.89
C ASN A 116 7.15 -23.72 -0.07
N SER A 117 7.28 -25.03 0.11
CA SER A 117 6.63 -26.02 -0.75
C SER A 117 5.10 -25.99 -0.68
N GLU A 118 4.49 -25.69 0.48
CA GLU A 118 3.04 -25.56 0.63
C GLU A 118 2.51 -24.36 -0.16
N LEU A 119 3.24 -23.23 -0.16
CA LEU A 119 2.89 -22.07 -0.97
C LEU A 119 3.02 -22.37 -2.48
N CYS A 120 4.09 -23.06 -2.90
CA CYS A 120 4.27 -23.47 -4.30
C CYS A 120 3.11 -24.35 -4.78
N GLU A 121 2.73 -25.36 -4.00
CA GLU A 121 1.65 -26.28 -4.36
C GLU A 121 0.30 -25.55 -4.46
N ALA A 122 -0.05 -24.73 -3.44
CA ALA A 122 -1.27 -23.96 -3.45
C ALA A 122 -1.30 -22.95 -4.63
N THR A 123 -0.17 -22.25 -4.88
CA THR A 123 -0.06 -21.30 -6.01
C THR A 123 -0.23 -22.01 -7.34
N LYS A 124 0.34 -23.21 -7.54
CA LYS A 124 0.14 -24.02 -8.73
C LYS A 124 -1.33 -24.37 -8.94
N ASN A 125 -2.02 -24.83 -7.90
CA ASN A 125 -3.44 -25.15 -7.94
C ASN A 125 -4.31 -23.91 -8.23
N ASN A 126 -3.98 -22.79 -7.61
CA ASN A 126 -4.66 -21.52 -7.83
C ASN A 126 -4.48 -21.01 -9.26
N PHE A 127 -3.29 -21.13 -9.84
CA PHE A 127 -3.04 -20.70 -11.21
C PHE A 127 -3.77 -21.57 -12.24
N ILE A 128 -3.86 -22.88 -12.01
CA ILE A 128 -4.71 -23.77 -12.81
C ILE A 128 -6.18 -23.30 -12.73
N THR A 129 -6.67 -23.05 -11.51
CA THR A 129 -8.05 -22.60 -11.26
C THR A 129 -8.34 -21.24 -11.91
N LEU A 130 -7.36 -20.37 -12.00
CA LEU A 130 -7.44 -19.03 -12.60
C LEU A 130 -7.08 -18.98 -14.09
N ASN A 131 -6.83 -20.14 -14.73
CA ASN A 131 -6.39 -20.27 -16.12
C ASN A 131 -5.10 -19.46 -16.42
N CYS A 132 -4.18 -19.40 -15.46
CA CYS A 132 -2.89 -18.75 -15.62
C CYS A 132 -1.84 -19.77 -16.07
N ASN A 133 -1.60 -19.86 -17.38
CA ASN A 133 -0.81 -20.95 -17.99
C ASN A 133 0.62 -20.55 -18.38
N ASN A 134 1.02 -19.29 -18.16
CA ASN A 134 2.31 -18.75 -18.56
C ASN A 134 3.29 -18.53 -17.41
N VAL A 135 3.06 -19.22 -16.27
CA VAL A 135 3.92 -19.18 -15.08
C VAL A 135 4.56 -20.54 -14.83
N ASN A 136 5.89 -20.58 -14.79
CA ASN A 136 6.67 -21.74 -14.42
C ASN A 136 7.05 -21.64 -12.94
N ILE A 137 6.64 -22.62 -12.13
CA ILE A 137 6.79 -22.58 -10.67
C ILE A 137 7.92 -23.50 -10.24
N PHE A 138 8.85 -22.94 -9.44
CA PHE A 138 10.01 -23.64 -8.86
C PHE A 138 10.00 -23.51 -7.34
N ASN A 139 10.07 -24.65 -6.65
CA ASN A 139 10.24 -24.68 -5.21
C ASN A 139 11.73 -24.56 -4.87
N THR A 140 12.23 -23.33 -4.91
CA THR A 140 13.66 -23.04 -4.73
C THR A 140 13.81 -21.73 -3.97
N GLU A 141 14.70 -21.69 -2.99
CA GLU A 141 15.12 -20.47 -2.32
C GLU A 141 16.18 -19.76 -3.16
N ILE A 142 15.95 -18.47 -3.46
CA ILE A 142 16.93 -17.67 -4.21
C ILE A 142 17.83 -16.92 -3.24
N THR A 143 19.13 -17.27 -3.28
CA THR A 143 20.20 -16.61 -2.53
C THR A 143 21.18 -15.87 -3.44
N GLY A 144 21.11 -16.11 -4.76
CA GLY A 144 21.91 -15.49 -5.79
C GLY A 144 21.39 -15.81 -7.19
N VAL A 145 22.17 -15.51 -8.21
CA VAL A 145 21.79 -15.75 -9.61
C VAL A 145 21.88 -17.22 -10.01
N LYS A 146 22.73 -17.99 -9.31
CA LYS A 146 22.99 -19.39 -9.63
C LYS A 146 21.72 -20.25 -9.60
N GLU A 147 20.94 -20.12 -8.53
CA GLU A 147 19.70 -20.89 -8.37
C GLU A 147 18.69 -20.57 -9.47
N ILE A 148 18.72 -19.33 -9.98
CA ILE A 148 17.89 -18.93 -11.11
C ILE A 148 18.35 -19.65 -12.38
N LEU A 149 19.64 -19.56 -12.70
CA LEU A 149 20.21 -20.14 -13.92
C LEU A 149 20.12 -21.67 -14.00
N GLU A 150 20.10 -22.35 -12.85
CA GLU A 150 19.91 -23.81 -12.80
C GLU A 150 18.50 -24.27 -13.14
N ASN A 151 17.50 -23.38 -13.06
CA ASN A 151 16.09 -23.71 -13.21
C ASN A 151 15.43 -23.10 -14.46
N ILE A 152 16.01 -22.06 -15.06
CA ILE A 152 15.48 -21.45 -16.29
C ILE A 152 16.13 -22.09 -17.53
N PRO A 153 15.49 -21.99 -18.71
CA PRO A 153 16.06 -22.50 -19.96
C PRO A 153 17.44 -21.87 -20.28
N ILE A 154 18.38 -22.70 -20.76
CA ILE A 154 19.77 -22.29 -21.07
C ILE A 154 19.81 -21.22 -22.19
N ASP A 155 18.84 -21.20 -23.07
CA ASP A 155 18.70 -20.26 -24.18
C ASP A 155 18.07 -18.92 -23.75
N LEU A 156 17.63 -18.77 -22.49
CA LEU A 156 17.18 -17.50 -21.97
C LEU A 156 18.38 -16.59 -21.70
N GLN A 157 18.68 -15.72 -22.64
CA GLN A 157 19.83 -14.80 -22.58
C GLN A 157 19.65 -13.69 -21.55
N SER A 158 18.40 -13.20 -21.37
CA SER A 158 18.07 -12.17 -20.41
C SER A 158 16.57 -12.14 -20.09
N ALA A 159 16.20 -11.74 -18.87
CA ALA A 159 14.85 -11.38 -18.50
C ALA A 159 14.62 -9.88 -18.64
N ASP A 160 13.39 -9.47 -18.93
CA ASP A 160 13.04 -8.05 -19.05
C ASP A 160 12.92 -7.39 -17.66
N LEU A 161 12.50 -8.17 -16.65
CA LEU A 161 12.32 -7.69 -15.29
C LEU A 161 12.56 -8.82 -14.27
N ILE A 162 13.26 -8.51 -13.19
CA ILE A 162 13.27 -9.31 -11.97
C ILE A 162 12.40 -8.60 -10.93
N TYR A 163 11.45 -9.34 -10.32
CA TYR A 163 10.64 -8.85 -9.21
C TYR A 163 11.09 -9.50 -7.90
N ALA A 164 11.14 -8.70 -6.85
CA ALA A 164 11.47 -9.16 -5.50
C ALA A 164 10.61 -8.45 -4.44
N ASP A 165 10.00 -9.24 -3.55
CA ASP A 165 9.35 -8.81 -2.31
C ASP A 165 10.05 -9.43 -1.09
N PRO A 166 11.25 -8.93 -0.74
CA PRO A 166 12.07 -9.58 0.28
C PRO A 166 11.44 -9.46 1.67
N ALA A 167 11.30 -10.60 2.35
CA ALA A 167 10.73 -10.69 3.69
C ALA A 167 11.75 -10.30 4.76
N ARG A 168 11.30 -9.70 5.86
CA ARG A 168 12.18 -9.38 7.00
C ARG A 168 12.69 -10.64 7.68
N ARG A 169 13.98 -10.63 8.07
CA ARG A 169 14.53 -11.59 9.04
C ARG A 169 14.10 -11.19 10.45
N GLY A 170 13.43 -12.08 11.19
CA GLY A 170 13.16 -11.91 12.61
C GLY A 170 11.76 -11.44 13.00
N LYS A 171 11.55 -11.20 14.30
CA LYS A 171 10.22 -10.88 14.85
C LYS A 171 9.74 -9.51 14.38
N ALA A 172 8.48 -9.41 14.03
CA ALA A 172 7.77 -8.20 13.58
C ALA A 172 7.82 -6.98 14.53
N SER A 173 8.52 -7.09 15.66
CA SER A 173 8.60 -6.06 16.72
C SER A 173 9.63 -4.96 16.48
N GLN A 174 10.51 -5.08 15.49
CA GLN A 174 11.47 -4.01 15.18
C GLN A 174 10.76 -2.86 14.46
N ARG A 175 10.86 -1.65 15.02
CA ARG A 175 10.19 -0.43 14.52
C ARG A 175 10.80 0.14 13.23
N ILE A 176 12.02 -0.25 12.89
CA ILE A 176 12.77 0.30 11.75
C ILE A 176 12.87 -0.77 10.67
N TYR A 177 12.54 -0.42 9.43
CA TYR A 177 12.74 -1.27 8.26
C TYR A 177 14.12 -1.03 7.67
N ILE A 178 14.93 -2.10 7.56
CA ILE A 178 16.27 -2.07 6.99
C ILE A 178 16.30 -3.10 5.84
N ILE A 179 16.45 -2.62 4.60
CA ILE A 179 16.38 -3.46 3.39
C ILE A 179 17.52 -4.50 3.33
N SER A 180 18.69 -4.21 3.87
CA SER A 180 19.82 -5.15 3.92
C SER A 180 19.63 -6.31 4.90
N GLU A 181 18.60 -6.24 5.76
CA GLU A 181 18.25 -7.32 6.70
C GLU A 181 17.11 -8.21 6.18
N CYS A 182 16.64 -7.97 4.96
CA CYS A 182 15.60 -8.76 4.33
C CYS A 182 16.16 -9.98 3.60
N GLU A 183 15.30 -10.98 3.35
CA GLU A 183 15.60 -12.19 2.57
C GLU A 183 14.68 -12.30 1.36
N PRO A 184 15.26 -12.50 0.16
CA PRO A 184 16.68 -12.43 -0.18
C PRO A 184 17.28 -11.04 0.05
N ASN A 185 18.57 -10.96 0.38
CA ASN A 185 19.25 -9.68 0.56
C ASN A 185 19.59 -9.06 -0.80
N ILE A 186 18.65 -8.28 -1.33
CA ILE A 186 18.77 -7.63 -2.64
C ILE A 186 20.02 -6.73 -2.72
N VAL A 187 20.40 -6.10 -1.61
CA VAL A 187 21.59 -5.23 -1.58
C VAL A 187 22.85 -6.00 -1.95
N SER A 188 22.98 -7.25 -1.50
CA SER A 188 24.14 -8.09 -1.79
C SER A 188 24.11 -8.75 -3.17
N ILE A 189 22.92 -9.21 -3.62
CA ILE A 189 22.81 -10.04 -4.83
C ILE A 189 22.48 -9.23 -6.10
N ARG A 190 22.08 -7.95 -6.00
CA ARG A 190 21.61 -7.17 -7.15
C ARG A 190 22.60 -7.07 -8.32
N LYS A 191 23.91 -7.04 -8.00
CA LYS A 191 24.94 -6.96 -9.06
C LYS A 191 24.95 -8.23 -9.92
N ASP A 192 24.74 -9.37 -9.29
CA ASP A 192 24.65 -10.66 -9.97
C ASP A 192 23.33 -10.76 -10.74
N LEU A 193 22.21 -10.28 -10.15
CA LEU A 193 20.91 -10.21 -10.84
C LEU A 193 20.96 -9.32 -12.08
N PHE A 194 21.75 -8.26 -12.08
CA PHE A 194 22.01 -7.43 -13.25
C PHE A 194 22.81 -8.14 -14.38
N SER A 195 23.31 -9.34 -14.15
CA SER A 195 23.87 -10.16 -15.23
C SER A 195 22.80 -10.77 -16.13
N ILE A 196 21.56 -10.94 -15.61
CA ILE A 196 20.45 -11.58 -16.31
C ILE A 196 19.23 -10.66 -16.54
N SER A 197 19.20 -9.45 -16.00
CA SER A 197 18.16 -8.45 -16.29
C SER A 197 18.71 -7.04 -16.10
N ASP A 198 18.31 -6.12 -16.98
CA ASP A 198 18.66 -4.71 -16.81
C ASP A 198 17.71 -3.98 -15.83
N ASN A 199 16.61 -4.61 -15.41
CA ASN A 199 15.62 -4.00 -14.53
C ASN A 199 15.30 -4.93 -13.35
N ILE A 200 15.29 -4.36 -12.14
CA ILE A 200 14.90 -5.07 -10.91
C ILE A 200 13.84 -4.22 -10.20
N LEU A 201 12.65 -4.77 -9.98
CA LEU A 201 11.58 -4.13 -9.21
C LEU A 201 11.57 -4.70 -7.79
N VAL A 202 11.88 -3.88 -6.81
CA VAL A 202 11.96 -4.29 -5.40
C VAL A 202 10.81 -3.67 -4.62
N LYS A 203 9.98 -4.50 -4.00
CA LYS A 203 8.97 -4.06 -3.05
C LYS A 203 9.57 -3.90 -1.67
N VAL A 204 9.30 -2.77 -1.04
CA VAL A 204 9.73 -2.48 0.33
C VAL A 204 8.56 -2.00 1.19
N SER A 205 8.72 -2.14 2.50
CA SER A 205 7.71 -1.70 3.47
C SER A 205 7.40 -0.21 3.34
N PRO A 206 6.15 0.24 3.54
CA PRO A 206 5.83 1.67 3.64
C PRO A 206 6.56 2.37 4.79
N MET A 207 7.13 1.62 5.74
CA MET A 207 7.96 2.17 6.83
C MET A 207 9.42 2.41 6.42
N ALA A 208 9.83 2.02 5.21
CA ALA A 208 11.19 2.23 4.71
C ALA A 208 11.53 3.72 4.65
N ASP A 209 12.75 4.07 5.03
CA ASP A 209 13.33 5.39 4.81
C ASP A 209 13.81 5.49 3.36
N LEU A 210 13.17 6.36 2.58
CA LEU A 210 13.43 6.47 1.15
C LEU A 210 14.87 6.93 0.86
N SER A 211 15.37 7.89 1.61
CA SER A 211 16.74 8.40 1.43
C SER A 211 17.79 7.33 1.70
N LYS A 212 17.56 6.51 2.74
CA LYS A 212 18.42 5.34 3.01
C LYS A 212 18.32 4.27 1.92
N CYS A 213 17.12 4.01 1.41
CA CYS A 213 16.95 3.07 0.31
C CYS A 213 17.75 3.51 -0.93
N ILE A 214 17.65 4.77 -1.34
CA ILE A 214 18.40 5.34 -2.47
C ILE A 214 19.91 5.24 -2.23
N SER A 215 20.40 5.58 -1.04
CA SER A 215 21.84 5.53 -0.73
C SER A 215 22.42 4.11 -0.77
N ILE A 216 21.61 3.08 -0.43
CA ILE A 216 22.04 1.68 -0.43
C ILE A 216 21.85 1.03 -1.81
N LEU A 217 20.85 1.47 -2.57
CA LEU A 217 20.51 1.02 -3.92
C LEU A 217 20.61 2.20 -4.91
N PRO A 218 21.83 2.64 -5.26
CA PRO A 218 22.04 3.83 -6.08
C PRO A 218 21.53 3.68 -7.51
N GLU A 219 21.30 2.45 -7.97
CA GLU A 219 20.73 2.15 -9.29
C GLU A 219 19.20 2.42 -9.35
N THR A 220 18.60 2.97 -8.27
CA THR A 220 17.16 3.30 -8.22
C THR A 220 16.84 4.42 -9.21
N LYS A 221 16.02 4.12 -10.21
CA LYS A 221 15.53 5.05 -11.24
C LYS A 221 14.18 5.65 -10.90
N GLU A 222 13.29 4.83 -10.32
CA GLU A 222 11.94 5.24 -9.96
C GLU A 222 11.57 4.73 -8.57
N ILE A 223 10.82 5.55 -7.84
CA ILE A 223 10.26 5.22 -6.53
C ILE A 223 8.76 5.40 -6.60
N HIS A 224 7.97 4.34 -6.42
CA HIS A 224 6.52 4.39 -6.45
C HIS A 224 5.97 4.16 -5.04
N ILE A 225 5.33 5.16 -4.47
CA ILE A 225 4.71 5.09 -3.14
C ILE A 225 3.23 4.85 -3.33
N LEU A 226 2.77 3.64 -3.03
CA LEU A 226 1.40 3.22 -3.28
C LEU A 226 0.54 3.33 -2.04
N SER A 227 -0.50 4.13 -2.11
CA SER A 227 -1.61 4.17 -1.17
C SER A 227 -2.87 3.59 -1.81
N VAL A 228 -3.67 2.88 -1.03
CA VAL A 228 -5.00 2.40 -1.40
C VAL A 228 -5.98 2.92 -0.38
N ASN A 229 -7.03 3.60 -0.82
CA ASN A 229 -8.00 4.27 0.05
C ASN A 229 -7.32 5.17 1.10
N ASN A 230 -6.32 5.92 0.66
CA ASN A 230 -5.54 6.83 1.52
C ASN A 230 -4.75 6.13 2.66
N GLU A 231 -4.38 4.88 2.50
CA GLU A 231 -3.47 4.14 3.38
C GLU A 231 -2.24 3.68 2.59
N CYS A 232 -1.04 4.10 3.00
CA CYS A 232 0.20 3.70 2.34
C CYS A 232 0.45 2.19 2.54
N LYS A 233 0.44 1.43 1.45
CA LYS A 233 0.51 -0.04 1.48
C LYS A 233 1.91 -0.57 1.21
N GLU A 234 2.61 0.00 0.25
CA GLU A 234 3.94 -0.45 -0.17
C GLU A 234 4.69 0.66 -0.89
N VAL A 235 6.00 0.49 -0.99
CA VAL A 235 6.88 1.28 -1.86
C VAL A 235 7.56 0.32 -2.83
N LEU A 236 7.62 0.70 -4.11
CA LEU A 236 8.33 -0.03 -5.14
C LEU A 236 9.54 0.78 -5.58
N LEU A 237 10.69 0.14 -5.65
CA LEU A 237 11.94 0.71 -6.18
C LEU A 237 12.23 0.00 -7.51
N LEU A 238 12.20 0.74 -8.62
CA LEU A 238 12.67 0.25 -9.91
C LEU A 238 14.14 0.58 -10.04
N LEU A 239 14.98 -0.44 -10.00
CA LEU A 239 16.41 -0.34 -10.25
C LEU A 239 16.66 -0.57 -11.74
N GLU A 240 17.51 0.25 -12.35
CA GLU A 240 17.96 0.07 -13.73
C GLU A 240 19.49 -0.02 -13.75
N LYS A 241 20.01 -1.05 -14.43
CA LYS A 241 21.45 -1.30 -14.57
C LYS A 241 22.16 -0.07 -15.11
N LYS A 242 23.21 0.37 -14.43
CA LYS A 242 24.00 1.56 -14.79
C LYS A 242 23.20 2.88 -14.77
N PHE A 243 22.07 2.95 -14.09
CA PHE A 243 21.37 4.22 -13.89
C PHE A 243 22.26 5.16 -13.08
N GLU A 244 22.43 6.37 -13.60
CA GLU A 244 23.11 7.49 -12.94
C GLU A 244 22.18 8.69 -13.02
N GLY A 245 21.74 9.20 -11.89
CA GLY A 245 20.83 10.36 -11.86
C GLY A 245 19.95 10.42 -10.63
N THR A 246 19.05 11.39 -10.60
CA THR A 246 18.07 11.57 -9.53
C THR A 246 16.83 10.73 -9.82
N PRO A 247 16.40 9.87 -8.88
CA PRO A 247 15.20 9.08 -9.05
C PRO A 247 13.93 9.93 -9.22
N LYS A 248 13.03 9.49 -10.12
CA LYS A 248 11.66 10.03 -10.15
C LYS A 248 10.82 9.41 -9.05
N ILE A 249 10.11 10.24 -8.31
CA ILE A 249 9.22 9.83 -7.23
C ILE A 249 7.77 9.94 -7.71
N PHE A 250 7.04 8.85 -7.60
CA PHE A 250 5.63 8.73 -7.95
C PHE A 250 4.84 8.53 -6.66
N ALA A 251 4.10 9.53 -6.22
CA ALA A 251 3.18 9.44 -5.10
C ALA A 251 1.77 9.11 -5.62
N ILE A 252 1.29 7.90 -5.33
CA ILE A 252 0.10 7.34 -5.98
C ILE A 252 -0.91 6.93 -4.91
N ASN A 253 -2.16 7.37 -5.08
CA ASN A 253 -3.28 6.91 -4.27
C ASN A 253 -4.37 6.32 -5.16
N ILE A 254 -4.74 5.06 -4.92
CA ILE A 254 -5.78 4.34 -5.66
C ILE A 254 -7.03 4.28 -4.78
N THR A 255 -8.12 4.87 -5.25
CA THR A 255 -9.41 4.87 -4.54
C THR A 255 -10.53 4.56 -5.53
N ASN A 256 -11.29 3.50 -5.28
CA ASN A 256 -12.42 3.07 -6.14
C ASN A 256 -12.04 2.97 -7.64
N GLY A 257 -10.87 2.43 -7.93
CA GLY A 257 -10.35 2.28 -9.30
C GLY A 257 -9.85 3.56 -9.96
N LYS A 258 -9.94 4.72 -9.29
CA LYS A 258 -9.34 5.98 -9.74
C LYS A 258 -7.96 6.13 -9.13
N THR A 259 -7.03 6.68 -9.90
CA THR A 259 -5.65 6.92 -9.46
C THR A 259 -5.39 8.43 -9.40
N GLU A 260 -4.98 8.89 -8.21
CA GLU A 260 -4.39 10.22 -8.03
C GLU A 260 -2.86 10.04 -8.04
N GLU A 261 -2.17 10.87 -8.82
CA GLU A 261 -0.72 10.77 -8.97
C GLU A 261 -0.05 12.14 -8.89
N LEU A 262 1.07 12.21 -8.17
CA LEU A 262 2.01 13.32 -8.21
C LEU A 262 3.39 12.77 -8.54
N VAL A 263 4.02 13.29 -9.60
CA VAL A 263 5.37 12.86 -10.04
C VAL A 263 6.33 14.03 -9.89
N PHE A 264 7.47 13.78 -9.25
CA PHE A 264 8.50 14.80 -9.03
C PHE A 264 9.87 14.15 -8.78
N THR A 265 10.93 14.94 -8.74
CA THR A 265 12.26 14.54 -8.25
C THR A 265 12.57 15.21 -6.92
N GLN A 266 13.55 14.69 -6.18
CA GLN A 266 13.99 15.34 -4.96
C GLN A 266 14.53 16.75 -5.22
N GLU A 267 15.22 16.97 -6.35
CA GLU A 267 15.73 18.27 -6.76
C GLU A 267 14.60 19.28 -6.99
N GLU A 268 13.49 18.86 -7.64
CA GLU A 268 12.32 19.70 -7.81
C GLU A 268 11.70 20.09 -6.47
N GLU A 269 11.60 19.16 -5.49
CA GLU A 269 11.13 19.46 -4.13
C GLU A 269 12.07 20.45 -3.40
N GLU A 270 13.38 20.28 -3.55
CA GLU A 270 14.38 21.16 -2.93
C GLU A 270 14.31 22.59 -3.48
N MET A 271 14.14 22.74 -4.80
CA MET A 271 14.02 24.03 -5.48
C MET A 271 12.67 24.70 -5.32
N ALA A 272 11.61 23.93 -5.09
CA ALA A 272 10.27 24.47 -4.93
C ALA A 272 10.17 25.41 -3.72
N VAL A 273 9.34 26.45 -3.85
CA VAL A 273 9.12 27.45 -2.82
C VAL A 273 7.71 27.31 -2.27
N ALA A 274 7.59 26.99 -0.99
CA ALA A 274 6.29 27.01 -0.32
C ALA A 274 5.95 28.44 0.15
N ILE A 275 4.78 28.92 -0.27
CA ILE A 275 4.22 30.17 0.24
C ILE A 275 3.44 29.83 1.50
N PHE A 276 3.67 30.54 2.59
CA PHE A 276 2.95 30.35 3.85
C PHE A 276 1.64 31.14 3.87
N SER A 277 0.64 30.57 4.54
CA SER A 277 -0.68 31.18 4.64
C SER A 277 -0.63 32.45 5.51
N GLU A 278 -1.18 33.53 4.97
CA GLU A 278 -1.43 34.77 5.70
C GLU A 278 -2.93 35.01 5.75
N GLY A 279 -3.44 35.35 6.94
CA GLY A 279 -4.85 35.61 7.17
C GLY A 279 -5.78 34.40 7.02
N GLU A 280 -7.06 34.66 7.13
CA GLU A 280 -8.10 33.62 7.03
C GLU A 280 -8.25 33.12 5.60
N LYS A 281 -8.41 31.81 5.45
CA LYS A 281 -8.63 31.12 4.19
C LYS A 281 -9.93 30.32 4.25
N LYS A 282 -10.52 30.11 3.09
CA LYS A 282 -11.82 29.43 2.98
C LYS A 282 -11.71 27.91 3.04
N TYR A 283 -10.66 27.34 2.45
CA TYR A 283 -10.50 25.91 2.30
C TYR A 283 -9.22 25.42 2.96
N LEU A 284 -9.33 24.26 3.62
CA LEU A 284 -8.22 23.47 4.12
C LEU A 284 -8.01 22.26 3.20
N LEU A 285 -6.76 21.98 2.84
CA LEU A 285 -6.38 20.88 1.98
C LEU A 285 -5.42 19.93 2.71
N LEU A 286 -5.74 18.65 2.70
CA LEU A 286 -4.94 17.58 3.29
C LEU A 286 -4.47 16.65 2.18
N PRO A 287 -3.18 16.61 1.84
CA PRO A 287 -2.63 15.66 0.87
C PRO A 287 -2.89 14.21 1.28
N ASN A 288 -2.99 13.33 0.30
CA ASN A 288 -3.10 11.90 0.56
C ASN A 288 -1.81 11.32 1.17
N LYS A 289 -1.89 10.09 1.68
CA LYS A 289 -0.78 9.47 2.43
C LYS A 289 0.45 9.17 1.58
N SER A 290 0.30 8.94 0.27
CA SER A 290 1.45 8.74 -0.61
C SER A 290 2.28 10.02 -0.76
N ILE A 291 1.63 11.18 -0.88
CA ILE A 291 2.29 12.48 -0.91
C ILE A 291 2.99 12.77 0.42
N LEU A 292 2.31 12.56 1.54
CA LEU A 292 2.92 12.76 2.86
C LEU A 292 4.13 11.84 3.07
N LYS A 293 4.09 10.62 2.56
CA LYS A 293 5.20 9.67 2.63
C LYS A 293 6.35 10.04 1.68
N SER A 294 6.04 10.62 0.51
CA SER A 294 7.06 10.99 -0.49
C SER A 294 7.91 12.18 -0.10
N GLY A 295 7.46 13.01 0.85
CA GLY A 295 8.14 14.24 1.22
C GLY A 295 7.82 15.43 0.30
N ALA A 296 6.84 15.33 -0.59
CA ALA A 296 6.41 16.39 -1.50
C ALA A 296 5.66 17.51 -0.75
N PHE A 297 6.36 18.35 -0.03
CA PHE A 297 5.76 19.36 0.84
C PHE A 297 5.76 20.77 0.24
N LYS A 298 6.81 21.14 -0.48
CA LYS A 298 6.91 22.45 -1.14
C LYS A 298 6.35 22.39 -2.55
N ILE A 299 6.67 21.35 -3.30
CA ILE A 299 6.22 21.19 -4.68
C ILE A 299 4.69 21.06 -4.81
N VAL A 300 4.01 20.50 -3.80
CA VAL A 300 2.53 20.49 -3.72
C VAL A 300 2.00 21.91 -3.62
N SER A 301 2.61 22.76 -2.77
CA SER A 301 2.22 24.16 -2.65
C SER A 301 2.32 24.90 -3.99
N GLU A 302 3.43 24.71 -4.68
CA GLU A 302 3.71 25.36 -5.96
C GLU A 302 2.80 24.85 -7.09
N ARG A 303 2.71 23.52 -7.29
CA ARG A 303 1.95 22.95 -8.42
C ARG A 303 0.45 23.19 -8.35
N TYR A 304 -0.11 23.26 -7.13
CA TYR A 304 -1.53 23.50 -6.94
C TYR A 304 -1.87 24.95 -6.60
N ASN A 305 -0.86 25.84 -6.56
CA ASN A 305 -0.99 27.25 -6.18
C ASN A 305 -1.77 27.43 -4.88
N ILE A 306 -1.32 26.72 -3.84
CA ILE A 306 -1.92 26.72 -2.50
C ILE A 306 -0.87 27.11 -1.46
N THR A 307 -1.33 27.67 -0.35
CA THR A 307 -0.45 28.14 0.71
C THR A 307 -0.34 27.13 1.83
N LYS A 308 0.88 26.93 2.36
CA LYS A 308 1.14 26.00 3.45
C LYS A 308 0.87 26.69 4.79
N ILE A 309 0.30 25.98 5.77
CA ILE A 309 0.00 26.57 7.10
C ILE A 309 1.27 26.89 7.86
N ALA A 310 2.24 25.98 7.91
CA ALA A 310 3.55 26.20 8.56
C ALA A 310 4.59 25.24 7.99
N ALA A 311 5.87 25.50 8.25
CA ALA A 311 6.98 24.70 7.72
C ALA A 311 6.86 23.21 8.04
N SER A 312 6.50 22.85 9.27
CA SER A 312 6.36 21.47 9.72
C SER A 312 4.90 20.97 9.78
N THR A 313 3.94 21.80 9.39
CA THR A 313 2.51 21.44 9.32
C THR A 313 2.13 21.18 7.86
N HIS A 314 1.94 19.89 7.50
CA HIS A 314 1.65 19.48 6.13
C HIS A 314 0.13 19.57 5.83
N LEU A 315 -0.45 20.71 6.14
CA LEU A 315 -1.77 21.18 5.77
C LEU A 315 -1.62 22.42 4.90
N TYR A 316 -2.54 22.58 3.97
CA TYR A 316 -2.52 23.71 3.03
C TYR A 316 -3.87 24.42 3.03
N THR A 317 -3.88 25.65 2.55
CA THR A 317 -5.08 26.47 2.48
C THR A 317 -5.21 27.14 1.13
N SER A 318 -6.46 27.45 0.76
CA SER A 318 -6.79 28.19 -0.46
C SER A 318 -8.08 28.99 -0.25
N ASN A 319 -8.23 30.08 -1.00
CA ASN A 319 -9.51 30.81 -1.08
C ASN A 319 -10.41 30.24 -2.18
N ASN A 320 -9.87 29.44 -3.09
CA ASN A 320 -10.58 28.82 -4.21
C ASN A 320 -10.62 27.31 -4.08
N LEU A 321 -11.60 26.67 -4.71
CA LEU A 321 -11.60 25.22 -4.91
C LEU A 321 -10.44 24.84 -5.83
N VAL A 322 -9.69 23.82 -5.45
CA VAL A 322 -8.54 23.34 -6.20
C VAL A 322 -8.93 22.05 -6.93
N SER A 323 -8.96 22.12 -8.25
CA SER A 323 -9.29 20.98 -9.09
C SER A 323 -8.19 19.93 -9.05
N ASN A 324 -8.56 18.64 -9.04
CA ASN A 324 -7.62 17.51 -9.09
C ASN A 324 -6.56 17.54 -7.99
N PHE A 325 -6.86 18.14 -6.85
CA PHE A 325 -5.96 18.06 -5.71
C PHE A 325 -5.84 16.61 -5.22
N PRO A 326 -4.64 16.05 -5.12
CA PRO A 326 -4.46 14.66 -4.72
C PRO A 326 -4.56 14.52 -3.19
N GLY A 327 -5.77 14.54 -2.69
CA GLY A 327 -6.08 14.52 -1.27
C GLY A 327 -7.51 14.91 -0.96
N LYS A 328 -7.74 15.42 0.25
CA LYS A 328 -9.05 15.84 0.71
C LYS A 328 -9.12 17.35 0.87
N MET A 329 -10.25 17.93 0.51
CA MET A 329 -10.55 19.34 0.74
C MET A 329 -11.68 19.48 1.76
N PHE A 330 -11.57 20.53 2.56
CA PHE A 330 -12.52 20.85 3.61
C PHE A 330 -12.88 22.34 3.56
N LEU A 331 -14.11 22.66 3.85
CA LEU A 331 -14.55 24.03 4.12
C LEU A 331 -14.20 24.36 5.57
N ILE A 332 -13.47 25.43 5.79
CA ILE A 332 -13.14 25.92 7.14
C ILE A 332 -14.37 26.65 7.70
N GLU A 333 -14.77 26.27 8.91
CA GLU A 333 -15.87 26.92 9.64
C GLU A 333 -15.38 27.82 10.77
N ASP A 334 -14.38 27.34 11.53
CA ASP A 334 -13.81 28.03 12.67
C ASP A 334 -12.30 27.77 12.77
N ILE A 335 -11.53 28.74 13.23
CA ILE A 335 -10.13 28.57 13.64
C ILE A 335 -10.05 29.04 15.10
N LEU A 336 -9.78 28.11 15.99
CA LEU A 336 -9.87 28.33 17.44
C LEU A 336 -8.49 28.13 18.09
N HIS A 337 -8.05 29.09 18.90
CA HIS A 337 -6.84 28.92 19.70
C HIS A 337 -6.99 27.79 20.70
N PHE A 338 -5.94 27.00 20.93
CA PHE A 338 -6.00 25.87 21.86
C PHE A 338 -5.91 26.34 23.31
N ASN A 339 -7.04 26.80 23.88
CA ASN A 339 -7.18 27.28 25.26
C ASN A 339 -8.41 26.65 25.95
N LYS A 340 -8.64 26.98 27.22
CA LYS A 340 -9.75 26.40 28.01
C LYS A 340 -11.13 26.77 27.45
N GLU A 341 -11.31 27.98 26.95
CA GLU A 341 -12.57 28.50 26.41
C GLU A 341 -12.93 27.74 25.14
N SER A 342 -11.97 27.62 24.22
CA SER A 342 -12.18 26.89 22.96
C SER A 342 -12.43 25.40 23.19
N ILE A 343 -11.77 24.78 24.18
CA ILE A 343 -12.04 23.40 24.56
C ILE A 343 -13.50 23.23 25.03
N HIS A 344 -13.99 24.15 25.86
CA HIS A 344 -15.37 24.13 26.32
C HIS A 344 -16.36 24.34 25.16
N TYR A 345 -16.09 25.33 24.30
CA TYR A 345 -16.88 25.60 23.10
C TYR A 345 -16.98 24.40 22.16
N ILE A 346 -15.83 23.77 21.84
CA ILE A 346 -15.77 22.58 20.97
C ILE A 346 -16.59 21.43 21.58
N ASN A 347 -16.41 21.16 22.89
CA ASN A 347 -17.15 20.09 23.56
C ASN A 347 -18.67 20.29 23.46
N LYS A 348 -19.14 21.54 23.60
CA LYS A 348 -20.57 21.87 23.57
C LYS A 348 -21.12 21.86 22.13
N LYS A 349 -20.38 22.42 21.16
CA LYS A 349 -20.87 22.62 19.78
C LYS A 349 -20.63 21.41 18.89
N TYR A 350 -19.53 20.65 19.12
CA TYR A 350 -19.07 19.54 18.29
C TYR A 350 -18.80 18.26 19.13
N PRO A 351 -19.81 17.70 19.82
CA PRO A 351 -19.62 16.56 20.73
C PRO A 351 -19.23 15.27 20.00
N ILE A 352 -19.43 15.22 18.69
CA ILE A 352 -19.06 14.12 17.80
C ILE A 352 -18.29 14.71 16.63
N ALA A 353 -17.01 14.36 16.46
CA ALA A 353 -16.20 14.83 15.36
C ALA A 353 -15.00 13.90 15.10
N ASN A 354 -14.49 13.95 13.87
CA ASN A 354 -13.26 13.29 13.48
C ASN A 354 -12.07 14.20 13.81
N ILE A 355 -11.07 13.68 14.53
CA ILE A 355 -9.90 14.48 14.94
C ILE A 355 -8.65 13.99 14.22
N SER A 356 -7.80 14.95 13.84
CA SER A 356 -6.43 14.72 13.39
C SER A 356 -5.48 15.70 14.08
N ALA A 357 -4.38 15.16 14.62
CA ALA A 357 -3.30 15.97 15.20
C ALA A 357 -2.10 15.97 14.23
N MET A 358 -1.67 17.16 13.78
CA MET A 358 -0.59 17.33 12.82
C MET A 358 0.38 18.41 13.32
N ASN A 359 1.61 18.03 13.61
CA ASN A 359 2.57 18.92 14.26
C ASN A 359 2.00 19.56 15.55
N PHE A 360 1.42 18.74 16.41
CA PHE A 360 0.74 19.17 17.63
C PHE A 360 1.30 18.42 18.86
N PRO A 361 1.37 19.06 20.05
CA PRO A 361 1.97 18.43 21.23
C PRO A 361 1.24 17.21 21.79
N LEU A 362 -0.06 17.06 21.45
CA LEU A 362 -0.87 15.93 21.86
C LEU A 362 -1.17 15.04 20.66
N ASP A 363 -1.13 13.73 20.85
CA ASP A 363 -1.64 12.78 19.86
C ASP A 363 -3.18 12.82 19.78
N THR A 364 -3.73 12.23 18.72
CA THR A 364 -5.18 12.23 18.45
C THR A 364 -6.02 11.68 19.62
N ASN A 365 -5.56 10.61 20.29
CA ASN A 365 -6.30 10.00 21.39
C ASN A 365 -6.30 10.89 22.66
N SER A 366 -5.15 11.47 22.99
CA SER A 366 -4.99 12.41 24.10
C SER A 366 -5.82 13.66 23.86
N LEU A 367 -5.83 14.17 22.63
CA LEU A 367 -6.62 15.32 22.23
C LEU A 367 -8.13 15.04 22.33
N ARG A 368 -8.59 13.88 21.85
CA ARG A 368 -10.00 13.44 21.97
C ARG A 368 -10.47 13.39 23.41
N LYS A 369 -9.63 12.83 24.31
CA LYS A 369 -9.94 12.79 25.75
C LYS A 369 -10.02 14.20 26.35
N ARG A 370 -9.09 15.08 25.97
CA ARG A 370 -9.06 16.45 26.46
C ARG A 370 -10.25 17.30 26.01
N LEU A 371 -10.66 17.12 24.75
CA LEU A 371 -11.85 17.79 24.17
C LEU A 371 -13.16 17.14 24.62
N LYS A 372 -13.11 15.93 25.21
CA LYS A 372 -14.28 15.12 25.66
C LYS A 372 -15.30 14.91 24.53
N ILE A 373 -14.85 14.60 23.33
CA ILE A 373 -15.69 14.36 22.17
C ILE A 373 -15.60 12.90 21.71
N LYS A 374 -16.66 12.41 21.04
CA LYS A 374 -16.72 11.07 20.45
C LYS A 374 -16.25 11.12 18.99
N GLU A 375 -15.73 9.99 18.50
CA GLU A 375 -15.36 9.85 17.09
C GLU A 375 -16.56 9.70 16.18
N GLY A 376 -16.50 10.32 15.00
CA GLY A 376 -17.52 10.21 13.95
C GLY A 376 -18.16 11.56 13.58
N GLY A 377 -19.32 11.48 12.95
CA GLY A 377 -20.03 12.66 12.45
C GLY A 377 -19.40 13.28 11.20
N GLU A 378 -19.91 14.45 10.81
CA GLU A 378 -19.51 15.13 9.57
C GLU A 378 -18.43 16.20 9.78
N LYS A 379 -18.15 16.57 11.03
CA LYS A 379 -17.15 17.57 11.36
C LYS A 379 -15.75 16.95 11.54
N PHE A 380 -14.76 17.71 11.07
CA PHE A 380 -13.35 17.37 11.14
C PHE A 380 -12.61 18.46 11.91
N LEU A 381 -11.84 18.06 12.92
CA LEU A 381 -11.03 18.94 13.74
C LEU A 381 -9.55 18.66 13.48
N PHE A 382 -8.85 19.64 12.94
CA PHE A 382 -7.40 19.55 12.70
C PHE A 382 -6.67 20.38 13.76
N ALA A 383 -6.03 19.70 14.71
CA ALA A 383 -5.16 20.35 15.67
C ALA A 383 -3.75 20.48 15.08
N CYS A 384 -3.26 21.70 14.97
CA CYS A 384 -1.96 21.97 14.37
C CYS A 384 -1.29 23.21 14.97
N LYS A 385 -0.03 23.43 14.58
CA LYS A 385 0.68 24.68 14.82
C LYS A 385 0.68 25.53 13.56
N MET A 386 0.46 26.82 13.72
CA MET A 386 0.60 27.85 12.70
C MET A 386 2.06 28.25 12.52
N SER A 387 2.34 29.15 11.57
CA SER A 387 3.71 29.63 11.28
C SER A 387 4.40 30.36 12.45
N ASP A 388 3.63 30.96 13.32
CA ASP A 388 4.07 31.64 14.56
C ASP A 388 4.13 30.73 15.78
N GLU A 389 4.10 29.39 15.58
CA GLU A 389 4.06 28.34 16.60
C GLU A 389 2.78 28.33 17.45
N GLU A 390 1.78 29.15 17.10
CA GLU A 390 0.50 29.16 17.76
C GLU A 390 -0.24 27.85 17.55
N LYS A 391 -0.86 27.34 18.64
CA LYS A 391 -1.62 26.10 18.64
C LYS A 391 -3.09 26.38 18.36
N VAL A 392 -3.60 25.84 17.28
CA VAL A 392 -4.99 26.01 16.86
C VAL A 392 -5.71 24.68 16.63
N ILE A 393 -7.03 24.74 16.69
CA ILE A 393 -7.93 23.71 16.17
C ILE A 393 -8.74 24.34 15.05
N ILE A 394 -8.59 23.80 13.85
CA ILE A 394 -9.34 24.21 12.67
C ILE A 394 -10.55 23.28 12.56
N VAL A 395 -11.75 23.82 12.64
CA VAL A 395 -13.00 23.10 12.49
C VAL A 395 -13.45 23.17 11.05
N CYS A 396 -13.71 22.01 10.46
CA CYS A 396 -13.97 21.90 9.04
C CYS A 396 -15.12 20.94 8.74
N GLU A 397 -15.70 21.11 7.55
CA GLU A 397 -16.59 20.15 6.92
C GLU A 397 -15.97 19.64 5.62
N GLN A 398 -15.99 18.32 5.39
CA GLN A 398 -15.39 17.76 4.18
C GLN A 398 -16.22 18.09 2.95
N ILE A 399 -15.57 18.66 1.94
CA ILE A 399 -16.17 18.87 0.63
C ILE A 399 -16.18 17.53 -0.10
N ARG A 400 -17.35 17.02 -0.42
CA ARG A 400 -17.51 15.84 -1.25
C ARG A 400 -17.33 16.23 -2.71
N ASP A 401 -16.46 15.53 -3.42
CA ASP A 401 -16.30 15.73 -4.87
C ASP A 401 -17.64 15.37 -5.57
N PRO A 402 -18.24 16.29 -6.32
CA PRO A 402 -19.47 16.02 -7.04
C PRO A 402 -19.40 14.82 -7.99
N SER A 403 -18.20 14.45 -8.47
CA SER A 403 -17.98 13.30 -9.33
C SER A 403 -18.15 11.95 -8.62
N ASN A 404 -18.23 11.91 -7.29
CA ASN A 404 -18.41 10.70 -6.47
C ASN A 404 -19.86 10.46 -6.01
N GLN A 405 -20.83 11.27 -6.41
CA GLN A 405 -22.23 11.13 -5.95
C GLN A 405 -23.04 10.04 -6.67
N ASN A 406 -22.52 9.42 -7.75
CA ASN A 406 -23.30 8.47 -8.56
C ASN A 406 -23.04 6.98 -8.25
N GLN A 407 -22.51 6.61 -7.08
CA GLN A 407 -22.25 5.19 -6.72
C GLN A 407 -22.84 4.77 -5.38
N SER A 408 -23.95 5.37 -4.95
CA SER A 408 -24.75 4.85 -3.83
C SER A 408 -26.19 4.67 -4.30
N ILE A 409 -26.42 3.62 -5.06
CA ILE A 409 -27.71 2.93 -5.21
C ILE A 409 -27.41 1.44 -5.25
#